data_8902d5844bdb60fe6438d6c169b6889f
#
_entry.id   8902d5844bdb60fe6438d6c169b6889f
#
_cell.length_a   1.000
_cell.length_b   1.000
_cell.length_c   1.000
_cell.angle_alpha   90.00
_cell.angle_beta   90.00
_cell.angle_gamma   90.00
#
_symmetry.space_group_name_H-M   'P 1'
#
loop_
_entity.id
_entity.type
_entity.pdbx_description
1 polymer ?
#
loop_
_entity_poly.entity_id
_entity_poly.type
_entity_poly.pdbx_seq_one_letter_code
_entity_poly.pdbx_strand_id
1 'polypeptide(L)'
;MIAKYVSILVEGMCHSADVRATDSPSDFKAICQKMEPDIVHCHGCWQYSIVNAVNTAYKNGARVILSPHGQLEPWILEEKSLQEKLHKTLLWQKNSVERAYAIIVFGNMEQRHLRQLKWNPRIEIIRNTLITNSITPQEMCSQTFAIYQKVLDSNVLEQMDETTQRLLACIIKASITGDRRWVQKPVVCGQETDWRRLLIYAEHENIRNYIDYGINILGLDTPSLDTSKITAFFPKNWQPPLPLKEIIGEYKGDETDYLVRMISQIEKQPLLLHLIELARELRRDAVDDDQLQQTLDEKKLLKYASCLMQILQEQTLLEEGYMPLPPSDNRETRRIRKLIMNHLKI
;
A
#
# COMPACT_ATOMS: atom_id res chain seq x y z
N MET A 1 11.26 14.92 28.35
CA MET A 1 10.28 15.43 27.36
C MET A 1 9.60 14.30 26.62
N ILE A 2 10.32 13.37 25.97
CA ILE A 2 9.75 12.25 25.19
C ILE A 2 8.79 11.41 26.04
N ALA A 3 9.19 10.94 27.21
CA ALA A 3 8.32 10.12 28.08
C ALA A 3 6.97 10.81 28.39
N LYS A 4 6.97 12.12 28.69
CA LYS A 4 5.74 12.89 28.93
C LYS A 4 4.87 13.00 27.67
N TYR A 5 5.48 13.16 26.51
CA TYR A 5 4.77 13.16 25.21
C TYR A 5 4.07 11.80 24.98
N VAL A 6 4.80 10.70 25.20
CA VAL A 6 4.25 9.35 25.05
C VAL A 6 3.10 9.11 26.05
N SER A 7 3.24 9.53 27.30
CA SER A 7 2.14 9.39 28.29
C SER A 7 0.87 10.09 27.82
N ILE A 8 0.96 11.31 27.28
CA ILE A 8 -0.20 12.03 26.74
C ILE A 8 -0.86 11.24 25.60
N LEU A 9 -0.06 10.68 24.69
CA LEU A 9 -0.61 9.87 23.59
C LEU A 9 -1.31 8.61 24.09
N VAL A 10 -0.71 7.90 25.06
CA VAL A 10 -1.31 6.69 25.65
C VAL A 10 -2.63 7.02 26.33
N GLU A 11 -2.66 8.05 27.18
CA GLU A 11 -3.87 8.49 27.88
C GLU A 11 -4.97 8.94 26.92
N GLY A 12 -4.60 9.67 25.86
CA GLY A 12 -5.57 10.18 24.89
C GLY A 12 -6.11 9.14 23.91
N MET A 13 -5.42 8.03 23.74
CA MET A 13 -5.80 6.99 22.74
C MET A 13 -6.36 5.71 23.37
N CYS A 14 -6.20 5.47 24.67
CA CYS A 14 -6.60 4.23 25.34
C CYS A 14 -8.10 3.90 25.23
N HIS A 15 -8.96 4.87 24.90
CA HIS A 15 -10.38 4.66 24.64
C HIS A 15 -10.71 4.24 23.19
N SER A 16 -9.76 4.47 22.27
CA SER A 16 -9.96 4.24 20.84
C SER A 16 -9.13 3.05 20.31
N ALA A 17 -8.13 2.60 21.05
CA ALA A 17 -7.25 1.50 20.67
C ALA A 17 -6.67 0.81 21.92
N ASP A 18 -6.22 -0.45 21.78
CA ASP A 18 -5.39 -1.11 22.79
C ASP A 18 -3.95 -0.61 22.66
N VAL A 19 -3.55 0.26 23.56
CA VAL A 19 -2.25 0.93 23.53
C VAL A 19 -1.35 0.44 24.65
N ARG A 20 -0.11 0.10 24.31
CA ARG A 20 0.95 -0.24 25.27
C ARG A 20 2.18 0.60 24.97
N ALA A 21 2.83 1.10 25.99
CA ALA A 21 4.10 1.79 25.89
C ALA A 21 5.17 1.11 26.74
N THR A 22 6.40 1.10 26.24
CA THR A 22 7.57 0.59 26.97
C THR A 22 8.83 1.28 26.48
N ASP A 23 9.81 1.42 27.36
CA ASP A 23 11.20 1.83 27.07
C ASP A 23 12.19 0.66 27.18
N SER A 24 11.70 -0.51 27.59
CA SER A 24 12.46 -1.76 27.75
C SER A 24 12.45 -2.60 26.47
N PRO A 25 13.62 -2.93 25.90
CA PRO A 25 13.70 -3.80 24.72
C PRO A 25 13.15 -5.22 24.94
N SER A 26 13.29 -5.78 26.16
CA SER A 26 12.74 -7.09 26.50
C SER A 26 11.23 -7.09 26.53
N ASP A 27 10.64 -6.07 27.18
CA ASP A 27 9.20 -5.93 27.28
C ASP A 27 8.58 -5.64 25.91
N PHE A 28 9.26 -4.82 25.08
CA PHE A 28 8.83 -4.56 23.71
C PHE A 28 8.70 -5.86 22.91
N LYS A 29 9.70 -6.75 22.99
CA LYS A 29 9.65 -8.04 22.30
C LYS A 29 8.50 -8.91 22.79
N ALA A 30 8.28 -8.96 24.11
CA ALA A 30 7.18 -9.71 24.72
C ALA A 30 5.81 -9.15 24.31
N ILE A 31 5.66 -7.80 24.28
CA ILE A 31 4.45 -7.13 23.82
C ILE A 31 4.18 -7.46 22.35
N CYS A 32 5.18 -7.34 21.46
CA CYS A 32 5.02 -7.68 20.05
C CYS A 32 4.55 -9.12 19.82
N GLN A 33 5.09 -10.07 20.57
CA GLN A 33 4.73 -11.49 20.46
C GLN A 33 3.32 -11.79 20.97
N LYS A 34 2.87 -11.08 22.01
CA LYS A 34 1.58 -11.33 22.65
C LYS A 34 0.42 -10.56 21.99
N MET A 35 0.68 -9.37 21.53
CA MET A 35 -0.32 -8.39 21.10
C MET A 35 -0.45 -8.31 19.58
N GLU A 36 0.62 -8.70 18.84
CA GLU A 36 0.68 -8.59 17.39
C GLU A 36 0.22 -7.20 16.88
N PRO A 37 0.90 -6.11 17.28
CA PRO A 37 0.41 -4.76 17.07
C PRO A 37 0.33 -4.42 15.58
N ASP A 38 -0.75 -3.76 15.16
CA ASP A 38 -0.88 -3.21 13.82
C ASP A 38 0.12 -2.08 13.56
N ILE A 39 0.35 -1.25 14.59
CA ILE A 39 1.25 -0.09 14.53
C ILE A 39 2.24 -0.12 15.70
N VAL A 40 3.49 0.20 15.39
CA VAL A 40 4.52 0.50 16.37
C VAL A 40 5.03 1.92 16.15
N HIS A 41 4.77 2.81 17.09
CA HIS A 41 5.27 4.18 17.06
C HIS A 41 6.55 4.32 17.89
N CYS A 42 7.68 4.48 17.23
CA CYS A 42 8.98 4.65 17.86
C CYS A 42 9.31 6.14 18.05
N HIS A 43 9.88 6.48 19.21
CA HIS A 43 10.22 7.85 19.58
C HIS A 43 11.71 8.02 19.81
N GLY A 44 12.33 8.91 19.03
CA GLY A 44 13.76 9.20 19.08
C GLY A 44 14.57 8.47 18.01
N CYS A 45 15.87 8.77 17.99
CA CYS A 45 16.84 8.26 17.02
C CYS A 45 18.17 7.92 17.71
N TRP A 46 19.11 7.34 16.97
CA TRP A 46 20.51 7.08 17.38
C TRP A 46 20.72 6.03 18.46
N GLN A 47 19.66 5.49 19.06
CA GLN A 47 19.75 4.42 20.04
C GLN A 47 19.56 3.07 19.37
N TYR A 48 20.43 2.12 19.68
CA TYR A 48 20.34 0.77 19.14
C TYR A 48 19.01 0.08 19.49
N SER A 49 18.47 0.35 20.67
CA SER A 49 17.17 -0.15 21.11
C SER A 49 16.03 0.28 20.17
N ILE A 50 16.02 1.55 19.74
CA ILE A 50 15.02 2.10 18.81
C ILE A 50 15.16 1.47 17.41
N VAL A 51 16.40 1.41 16.89
CA VAL A 51 16.68 0.77 15.61
C VAL A 51 16.24 -0.69 15.62
N ASN A 52 16.53 -1.40 16.72
CA ASN A 52 16.12 -2.79 16.89
C ASN A 52 14.59 -2.93 17.02
N ALA A 53 13.92 -2.00 17.69
CA ALA A 53 12.46 -1.98 17.78
C ALA A 53 11.82 -1.80 16.39
N VAL A 54 12.30 -0.83 15.58
CA VAL A 54 11.87 -0.65 14.20
C VAL A 54 12.05 -1.92 13.37
N ASN A 55 13.20 -2.55 13.48
CA ASN A 55 13.50 -3.79 12.74
C ASN A 55 12.62 -4.96 13.18
N THR A 56 12.39 -5.09 14.49
CA THR A 56 11.54 -6.14 15.04
C THR A 56 10.09 -5.95 14.63
N ALA A 57 9.56 -4.74 14.75
CA ALA A 57 8.21 -4.39 14.31
C ALA A 57 8.01 -4.67 12.81
N TYR A 58 8.94 -4.20 11.97
CA TYR A 58 8.89 -4.42 10.53
C TYR A 58 8.89 -5.91 10.15
N LYS A 59 9.71 -6.72 10.83
CA LYS A 59 9.77 -8.18 10.60
C LYS A 59 8.50 -8.91 11.03
N ASN A 60 7.81 -8.39 12.03
CA ASN A 60 6.53 -8.94 12.51
C ASN A 60 5.31 -8.39 11.76
N GLY A 61 5.51 -7.64 10.67
CA GLY A 61 4.43 -7.10 9.86
C GLY A 61 3.76 -5.84 10.41
N ALA A 62 4.18 -5.33 11.58
CA ALA A 62 3.67 -4.09 12.12
C ALA A 62 4.07 -2.88 11.26
N ARG A 63 3.17 -1.91 11.14
CA ARG A 63 3.47 -0.63 10.46
C ARG A 63 4.21 0.29 11.42
N VAL A 64 5.43 0.67 11.04
CA VAL A 64 6.28 1.51 11.88
C VAL A 64 6.02 2.98 11.61
N ILE A 65 5.80 3.75 12.66
CA ILE A 65 5.83 5.21 12.66
C ILE A 65 7.02 5.67 13.49
N LEU A 66 7.71 6.71 13.07
CA LEU A 66 8.88 7.22 13.78
C LEU A 66 8.74 8.73 14.05
N SER A 67 8.91 9.13 15.31
CA SER A 67 9.05 10.54 15.69
C SER A 67 10.49 10.83 16.12
N PRO A 68 11.29 11.55 15.30
CA PRO A 68 12.69 11.82 15.59
C PRO A 68 12.94 12.78 16.75
N HIS A 69 11.97 13.63 17.10
CA HIS A 69 12.10 14.65 18.15
C HIS A 69 13.28 15.62 17.94
N GLY A 70 13.50 16.06 16.70
CA GLY A 70 14.60 16.95 16.35
C GLY A 70 15.97 16.28 16.23
N GLN A 71 16.08 14.98 16.48
CA GLN A 71 17.37 14.27 16.51
C GLN A 71 17.97 13.99 15.11
N LEU A 72 17.28 14.35 14.03
CA LEU A 72 17.75 14.25 12.64
C LEU A 72 18.02 15.62 12.01
N GLU A 73 18.17 16.64 12.84
CA GLU A 73 18.53 17.99 12.39
C GLU A 73 19.97 18.05 11.84
N PRO A 74 20.27 18.94 10.86
CA PRO A 74 21.55 18.98 10.17
C PRO A 74 22.77 19.05 11.08
N TRP A 75 22.72 19.87 12.12
CA TRP A 75 23.84 20.01 13.05
C TRP A 75 24.12 18.73 13.85
N ILE A 76 23.08 17.94 14.16
CA ILE A 76 23.25 16.63 14.82
C ILE A 76 23.84 15.63 13.84
N LEU A 77 23.40 15.65 12.57
CA LEU A 77 23.93 14.79 11.52
C LEU A 77 25.41 15.10 11.24
N GLU A 78 25.81 16.38 11.20
CA GLU A 78 27.19 16.81 11.02
C GLU A 78 28.07 16.35 12.18
N GLU A 79 27.64 16.59 13.42
CA GLU A 79 28.35 16.11 14.61
C GLU A 79 28.55 14.59 14.59
N LYS A 80 27.53 13.86 14.22
CA LYS A 80 27.57 12.39 14.12
C LYS A 80 28.41 11.89 12.96
N SER A 81 28.48 12.58 11.83
CA SER A 81 29.28 12.19 10.66
C SER A 81 30.78 12.36 10.86
N LEU A 82 31.19 13.34 11.68
CA LEU A 82 32.60 13.62 12.00
C LEU A 82 33.24 12.58 12.93
N GLN A 83 32.46 11.78 13.60
CA GLN A 83 32.97 10.71 14.47
C GLN A 83 33.17 9.43 13.64
N GLU A 84 34.38 9.06 13.29
CA GLU A 84 34.78 7.96 12.39
C GLU A 84 34.11 6.57 12.66
N LYS A 85 33.61 6.34 13.86
CA LYS A 85 32.91 5.09 14.24
C LYS A 85 31.43 5.06 13.79
N LEU A 86 30.91 6.11 13.23
CA LEU A 86 29.46 6.34 13.07
C LEU A 86 28.89 6.05 11.70
N HIS A 87 29.68 5.73 10.68
CA HIS A 87 29.14 5.36 9.36
C HIS A 87 28.14 4.19 9.45
N LYS A 88 28.42 3.19 10.31
CA LYS A 88 27.48 2.08 10.54
C LYS A 88 26.20 2.54 11.24
N THR A 89 26.32 3.43 12.22
CA THR A 89 25.18 3.98 12.98
C THR A 89 24.32 4.86 12.07
N LEU A 90 24.93 5.64 11.19
CA LEU A 90 24.21 6.44 10.20
C LEU A 90 23.43 5.56 9.21
N LEU A 91 24.04 4.48 8.73
CA LEU A 91 23.38 3.51 7.85
C LEU A 91 22.19 2.82 8.55
N TRP A 92 22.36 2.43 9.83
CA TRP A 92 21.27 1.82 10.61
C TRP A 92 20.13 2.80 10.85
N GLN A 93 20.46 4.05 11.17
CA GLN A 93 19.46 5.10 11.36
C GLN A 93 18.71 5.40 10.06
N LYS A 94 19.43 5.53 8.95
CA LYS A 94 18.83 5.70 7.62
C LYS A 94 17.86 4.57 7.30
N ASN A 95 18.29 3.31 7.47
CA ASN A 95 17.42 2.14 7.25
C ASN A 95 16.16 2.16 8.12
N SER A 96 16.26 2.65 9.36
CA SER A 96 15.10 2.76 10.25
C SER A 96 14.11 3.82 9.77
N VAL A 97 14.62 4.95 9.27
CA VAL A 97 13.79 6.02 8.68
C VAL A 97 13.13 5.55 7.38
N GLU A 98 13.87 4.85 6.51
CA GLU A 98 13.36 4.30 5.25
C GLU A 98 12.28 3.22 5.46
N ARG A 99 12.37 2.44 6.54
CA ARG A 99 11.40 1.39 6.90
C ARG A 99 10.14 1.95 7.53
N ALA A 100 10.17 3.15 8.07
CA ALA A 100 8.99 3.76 8.66
C ALA A 100 7.93 4.06 7.58
N TYR A 101 6.69 3.74 7.86
CA TYR A 101 5.54 4.10 7.02
C TYR A 101 5.26 5.59 7.01
N ALA A 102 5.48 6.25 8.14
CA ALA A 102 5.38 7.69 8.25
C ALA A 102 6.36 8.21 9.30
N ILE A 103 6.81 9.45 9.11
CA ILE A 103 7.61 10.21 10.06
C ILE A 103 6.74 11.33 10.60
N ILE A 104 6.61 11.43 11.93
CA ILE A 104 5.90 12.54 12.57
C ILE A 104 6.91 13.51 13.14
N VAL A 105 6.85 14.76 12.69
CA VAL A 105 7.69 15.87 13.13
C VAL A 105 6.86 16.98 13.77
N PHE A 106 7.50 17.86 14.55
CA PHE A 106 6.79 18.88 15.32
C PHE A 106 6.72 20.24 14.65
N GLY A 107 7.45 20.46 13.56
CA GLY A 107 7.48 21.76 12.91
C GLY A 107 7.94 21.72 11.45
N ASN A 108 7.68 22.85 10.78
CA ASN A 108 8.02 23.02 9.36
C ASN A 108 9.54 22.95 9.09
N MET A 109 10.35 23.37 10.06
CA MET A 109 11.81 23.36 9.93
C MET A 109 12.32 21.93 9.89
N GLU A 110 11.92 21.11 10.87
CA GLU A 110 12.27 19.69 10.92
C GLU A 110 11.76 18.94 9.68
N GLN A 111 10.54 19.23 9.23
CA GLN A 111 10.01 18.64 7.99
C GLN A 111 10.86 19.00 6.77
N ARG A 112 11.28 20.27 6.64
CA ARG A 112 12.10 20.73 5.52
C ARG A 112 13.46 20.03 5.50
N HIS A 113 14.11 19.90 6.65
CA HIS A 113 15.41 19.23 6.77
C HIS A 113 15.30 17.73 6.43
N LEU A 114 14.29 17.06 6.95
CA LEU A 114 14.07 15.64 6.62
C LEU A 114 13.74 15.41 5.13
N ARG A 115 13.02 16.33 4.49
CA ARG A 115 12.79 16.27 3.04
C ARG A 115 14.08 16.41 2.24
N GLN A 116 15.04 17.21 2.70
CA GLN A 116 16.35 17.35 2.06
C GLN A 116 17.18 16.05 2.15
N LEU A 117 17.03 15.28 3.22
CA LEU A 117 17.71 13.98 3.37
C LEU A 117 17.19 12.93 2.37
N LYS A 118 15.96 13.05 1.87
CA LYS A 118 15.31 12.10 0.94
C LYS A 118 15.27 10.65 1.46
N TRP A 119 15.33 10.45 2.78
CA TRP A 119 15.28 9.10 3.38
C TRP A 119 13.86 8.56 3.47
N ASN A 120 12.87 9.44 3.63
CA ASN A 120 11.46 9.06 3.65
C ASN A 120 10.60 10.20 3.07
N PRO A 121 9.72 9.95 2.10
CA PRO A 121 8.85 10.98 1.53
C PRO A 121 7.63 11.30 2.40
N ARG A 122 7.31 10.46 3.39
CA ARG A 122 6.06 10.48 4.17
C ARG A 122 6.28 11.17 5.51
N ILE A 123 6.34 12.50 5.48
CA ILE A 123 6.66 13.33 6.65
C ILE A 123 5.45 14.20 6.97
N GLU A 124 4.80 13.89 8.10
CA GLU A 124 3.64 14.60 8.60
C GLU A 124 4.00 15.53 9.77
N ILE A 125 3.33 16.67 9.86
CA ILE A 125 3.56 17.64 10.95
C ILE A 125 2.41 17.53 11.96
N ILE A 126 2.76 17.24 13.21
CA ILE A 126 1.84 17.35 14.34
C ILE A 126 2.52 18.19 15.41
N ARG A 127 1.95 19.33 15.75
CA ARG A 127 2.50 20.20 16.78
C ARG A 127 2.54 19.48 18.14
N ASN A 128 3.58 19.73 18.91
CA ASN A 128 3.74 19.13 20.24
C ASN A 128 3.23 20.10 21.30
N THR A 129 2.17 19.70 22.02
CA THR A 129 1.56 20.50 23.10
C THR A 129 2.51 20.82 24.26
N LEU A 130 3.63 20.08 24.42
CA LEU A 130 4.67 20.37 25.41
C LEU A 130 5.63 21.48 24.98
N ILE A 131 5.61 21.88 23.71
CA ILE A 131 6.51 22.87 23.12
C ILE A 131 5.74 24.13 22.75
N THR A 132 4.46 24.00 22.39
CA THR A 132 3.64 25.12 21.92
C THR A 132 2.23 25.05 22.49
N ASN A 133 1.65 26.20 22.76
CA ASN A 133 0.24 26.36 23.19
C ASN A 133 -0.73 26.42 22.00
N SER A 134 -0.25 26.23 20.76
CA SER A 134 -1.08 26.31 19.55
C SER A 134 -1.92 25.06 19.28
N ILE A 135 -1.81 24.03 20.11
CA ILE A 135 -2.55 22.78 20.01
C ILE A 135 -2.84 22.23 21.41
N THR A 136 -4.00 21.66 21.58
CA THR A 136 -4.39 20.97 22.83
C THR A 136 -3.89 19.52 22.82
N PRO A 137 -3.76 18.86 23.99
CA PRO A 137 -3.44 17.43 24.07
C PRO A 137 -4.43 16.57 23.28
N GLN A 138 -5.72 16.88 23.33
CA GLN A 138 -6.76 16.14 22.61
C GLN A 138 -6.61 16.27 21.10
N GLU A 139 -6.35 17.46 20.58
CA GLU A 139 -6.10 17.68 19.15
C GLU A 139 -4.84 16.98 18.69
N MET A 140 -3.76 17.00 19.48
CA MET A 140 -2.53 16.28 19.18
C MET A 140 -2.78 14.77 19.09
N CYS A 141 -3.49 14.19 20.04
CA CYS A 141 -3.86 12.76 20.02
C CYS A 141 -4.75 12.44 18.81
N SER A 142 -5.76 13.26 18.52
CA SER A 142 -6.67 13.07 17.39
C SER A 142 -5.92 13.12 16.06
N GLN A 143 -5.02 14.09 15.87
CA GLN A 143 -4.19 14.18 14.66
C GLN A 143 -3.24 13.00 14.54
N THR A 144 -2.63 12.55 15.63
CA THR A 144 -1.75 11.38 15.64
C THR A 144 -2.54 10.10 15.30
N PHE A 145 -3.73 9.95 15.87
CA PHE A 145 -4.61 8.80 15.56
C PHE A 145 -5.06 8.81 14.09
N ALA A 146 -5.33 9.99 13.52
CA ALA A 146 -5.64 10.12 12.10
C ALA A 146 -4.46 9.68 11.21
N ILE A 147 -3.21 9.93 11.62
CA ILE A 147 -2.03 9.40 10.92
C ILE A 147 -1.95 7.89 11.05
N TYR A 148 -2.24 7.32 12.22
CA TYR A 148 -2.29 5.86 12.40
C TYR A 148 -3.32 5.24 11.47
N GLN A 149 -4.51 5.79 11.41
CA GLN A 149 -5.56 5.33 10.51
C GLN A 149 -5.13 5.42 9.04
N LYS A 150 -4.53 6.54 8.65
CA LYS A 150 -3.96 6.75 7.32
C LYS A 150 -2.90 5.70 6.97
N VAL A 151 -2.02 5.38 7.91
CA VAL A 151 -0.98 4.35 7.74
C VAL A 151 -1.60 2.96 7.59
N LEU A 152 -2.63 2.64 8.35
CA LEU A 152 -3.35 1.36 8.24
C LEU A 152 -4.14 1.25 6.92
N ASP A 153 -4.71 2.34 6.46
CA ASP A 153 -5.46 2.38 5.19
C ASP A 153 -4.55 2.42 3.96
N SER A 154 -3.28 2.78 4.15
CA SER A 154 -2.28 2.67 3.09
C SER A 154 -1.95 1.20 2.83
N ASN A 155 -1.62 0.87 1.59
CA ASN A 155 -1.28 -0.50 1.22
C ASN A 155 -2.38 -1.52 1.62
N VAL A 156 -3.61 -1.17 1.31
CA VAL A 156 -4.83 -1.88 1.73
C VAL A 156 -4.80 -3.35 1.30
N LEU A 157 -4.26 -3.65 0.12
CA LEU A 157 -4.22 -5.03 -0.39
C LEU A 157 -3.32 -5.94 0.46
N GLU A 158 -2.18 -5.46 0.93
CA GLU A 158 -1.30 -6.24 1.84
C GLU A 158 -1.97 -6.53 3.20
N GLN A 159 -2.89 -5.67 3.62
CA GLN A 159 -3.57 -5.80 4.90
C GLN A 159 -4.87 -6.58 4.80
N MET A 160 -5.37 -6.79 3.59
CA MET A 160 -6.51 -7.67 3.39
C MET A 160 -6.14 -9.11 3.73
N ASP A 161 -6.99 -9.76 4.50
CA ASP A 161 -6.92 -11.20 4.70
C ASP A 161 -7.17 -11.95 3.39
N GLU A 162 -6.80 -13.22 3.36
CA GLU A 162 -6.91 -14.06 2.16
C GLU A 162 -8.36 -14.21 1.68
N THR A 163 -9.32 -14.22 2.60
CA THR A 163 -10.75 -14.33 2.29
C THR A 163 -11.23 -13.09 1.55
N THR A 164 -10.88 -11.89 2.06
CA THR A 164 -11.21 -10.61 1.41
C THR A 164 -10.54 -10.46 0.05
N GLN A 165 -9.27 -10.89 -0.09
CA GLN A 165 -8.57 -10.88 -1.39
C GLN A 165 -9.23 -11.80 -2.42
N ARG A 166 -9.63 -13.01 -2.00
CA ARG A 166 -10.36 -13.94 -2.88
C ARG A 166 -11.72 -13.39 -3.28
N LEU A 167 -12.43 -12.76 -2.35
CA LEU A 167 -13.71 -12.11 -2.63
C LEU A 167 -13.53 -10.99 -3.67
N LEU A 168 -12.51 -10.14 -3.51
CA LEU A 168 -12.17 -9.09 -4.46
C LEU A 168 -11.96 -9.67 -5.87
N ALA A 169 -11.18 -10.74 -6.00
CA ALA A 169 -10.94 -11.40 -7.29
C ALA A 169 -12.26 -11.98 -7.88
N CYS A 170 -13.12 -12.55 -7.07
CA CYS A 170 -14.45 -13.04 -7.50
C CYS A 170 -15.35 -11.91 -7.98
N ILE A 171 -15.39 -10.78 -7.27
CA ILE A 171 -16.16 -9.58 -7.66
C ILE A 171 -15.65 -9.04 -9.00
N ILE A 172 -14.33 -8.89 -9.15
CA ILE A 172 -13.71 -8.46 -10.40
C ILE A 172 -14.06 -9.42 -11.53
N LYS A 173 -13.96 -10.74 -11.31
CA LYS A 173 -14.32 -11.75 -12.30
C LYS A 173 -15.77 -11.62 -12.76
N ALA A 174 -16.71 -11.51 -11.82
CA ALA A 174 -18.13 -11.32 -12.13
C ALA A 174 -18.35 -10.03 -12.92
N SER A 175 -17.63 -8.96 -12.57
CA SER A 175 -17.72 -7.69 -13.28
C SER A 175 -17.20 -7.77 -14.73
N ILE A 176 -16.11 -8.49 -14.96
CA ILE A 176 -15.54 -8.67 -16.31
C ILE A 176 -16.45 -9.53 -17.19
N THR A 177 -17.00 -10.62 -16.63
CA THR A 177 -17.78 -11.60 -17.39
C THR A 177 -19.25 -11.23 -17.52
N GLY A 178 -19.78 -10.37 -16.66
CA GLY A 178 -21.21 -10.03 -16.59
C GLY A 178 -22.09 -11.17 -16.08
N ASP A 179 -21.52 -12.25 -15.58
CA ASP A 179 -22.29 -13.44 -15.17
C ASP A 179 -21.68 -14.14 -13.96
N ARG A 180 -22.50 -14.40 -12.93
CA ARG A 180 -22.10 -15.12 -11.70
C ARG A 180 -21.72 -16.59 -11.94
N ARG A 181 -22.16 -17.20 -13.04
CA ARG A 181 -21.85 -18.60 -13.37
C ARG A 181 -20.36 -18.85 -13.61
N TRP A 182 -19.61 -17.82 -13.97
CA TRP A 182 -18.16 -17.90 -14.15
C TRP A 182 -17.38 -17.88 -12.83
N VAL A 183 -18.05 -17.63 -11.71
CA VAL A 183 -17.46 -17.69 -10.39
C VAL A 183 -17.71 -19.10 -9.82
N GLN A 184 -16.73 -19.99 -9.99
CA GLN A 184 -16.86 -21.43 -9.73
C GLN A 184 -17.06 -21.82 -8.26
N LYS A 185 -16.87 -20.93 -7.31
CA LYS A 185 -17.01 -21.18 -5.87
C LYS A 185 -18.09 -20.29 -5.27
N PRO A 186 -18.90 -20.82 -4.33
CA PRO A 186 -19.83 -19.96 -3.61
C PRO A 186 -19.01 -18.84 -2.96
N VAL A 187 -19.37 -17.60 -3.29
CA VAL A 187 -18.77 -16.43 -2.66
C VAL A 187 -19.38 -16.36 -1.27
N VAL A 188 -18.68 -16.89 -0.29
CA VAL A 188 -19.07 -16.80 1.11
C VAL A 188 -18.65 -15.43 1.61
N CYS A 189 -19.58 -14.48 1.65
CA CYS A 189 -19.42 -13.27 2.45
C CYS A 189 -19.67 -13.66 3.90
N GLY A 190 -18.61 -13.98 4.62
CA GLY A 190 -18.66 -14.16 6.06
C GLY A 190 -18.58 -12.82 6.80
N GLN A 191 -18.84 -12.84 8.10
CA GLN A 191 -18.60 -11.69 9.01
C GLN A 191 -17.11 -11.25 9.02
N GLU A 192 -16.21 -12.03 8.44
CA GLU A 192 -14.77 -11.83 8.37
C GLU A 192 -14.31 -10.98 7.18
N THR A 193 -15.21 -10.61 6.24
CA THR A 193 -14.82 -9.79 5.09
C THR A 193 -14.53 -8.36 5.51
N ASP A 194 -13.31 -7.88 5.27
CA ASP A 194 -12.94 -6.47 5.50
C ASP A 194 -13.44 -5.58 4.35
N TRP A 195 -14.75 -5.34 4.34
CA TRP A 195 -15.40 -4.46 3.36
C TRP A 195 -14.84 -3.06 3.34
N ARG A 196 -14.42 -2.54 4.49
CA ARG A 196 -13.84 -1.20 4.57
C ARG A 196 -12.56 -1.12 3.74
N ARG A 197 -11.64 -2.07 3.91
CA ARG A 197 -10.39 -2.10 3.13
C ARG A 197 -10.65 -2.37 1.66
N LEU A 198 -11.54 -3.28 1.33
CA LEU A 198 -11.90 -3.58 -0.05
C LEU A 198 -12.42 -2.33 -0.77
N LEU A 199 -13.29 -1.56 -0.15
CA LEU A 199 -13.86 -0.36 -0.76
C LEU A 199 -12.87 0.81 -0.84
N ILE A 200 -12.02 1.00 0.18
CA ILE A 200 -10.92 1.98 0.14
C ILE A 200 -9.97 1.64 -1.02
N TYR A 201 -9.61 0.36 -1.16
CA TYR A 201 -8.77 -0.09 -2.26
C TYR A 201 -9.42 0.14 -3.62
N ALA A 202 -10.71 -0.14 -3.75
CA ALA A 202 -11.45 0.10 -4.98
C ALA A 202 -11.47 1.58 -5.40
N GLU A 203 -11.62 2.49 -4.44
CA GLU A 203 -11.54 3.94 -4.69
C GLU A 203 -10.12 4.36 -5.12
N HIS A 204 -9.11 3.86 -4.42
CA HIS A 204 -7.72 4.20 -4.75
C HIS A 204 -7.31 3.73 -6.14
N GLU A 205 -7.71 2.53 -6.52
CA GLU A 205 -7.43 1.92 -7.82
C GLU A 205 -8.31 2.45 -8.95
N ASN A 206 -9.29 3.30 -8.65
CA ASN A 206 -10.31 3.76 -9.60
C ASN A 206 -11.10 2.61 -10.25
N ILE A 207 -11.36 1.55 -9.48
CA ILE A 207 -12.12 0.37 -9.94
C ILE A 207 -13.50 0.27 -9.27
N ARG A 208 -13.95 1.30 -8.56
CA ARG A 208 -15.21 1.28 -7.82
C ARG A 208 -16.39 0.83 -8.68
N ASN A 209 -16.48 1.31 -9.92
CA ASN A 209 -17.56 0.93 -10.84
C ASN A 209 -17.56 -0.57 -11.15
N TYR A 210 -16.38 -1.20 -11.29
CA TYR A 210 -16.27 -2.65 -11.49
C TYR A 210 -16.70 -3.40 -10.24
N ILE A 211 -16.34 -2.91 -9.06
CA ILE A 211 -16.70 -3.54 -7.80
C ILE A 211 -18.20 -3.47 -7.57
N ASP A 212 -18.83 -2.31 -7.71
CA ASP A 212 -20.27 -2.14 -7.53
C ASP A 212 -21.07 -2.99 -8.54
N TYR A 213 -20.61 -3.08 -9.78
CA TYR A 213 -21.23 -3.93 -10.80
C TYR A 213 -21.09 -5.42 -10.46
N GLY A 214 -19.89 -5.87 -10.06
CA GLY A 214 -19.67 -7.28 -9.67
C GLY A 214 -20.44 -7.66 -8.41
N ILE A 215 -20.55 -6.79 -7.40
CA ILE A 215 -21.38 -6.98 -6.21
C ILE A 215 -22.83 -7.21 -6.61
N ASN A 216 -23.36 -6.39 -7.51
CA ASN A 216 -24.75 -6.50 -7.99
C ASN A 216 -24.98 -7.84 -8.72
N ILE A 217 -24.07 -8.26 -9.61
CA ILE A 217 -24.14 -9.55 -10.32
C ILE A 217 -24.14 -10.72 -9.35
N LEU A 218 -23.28 -10.67 -8.34
CA LEU A 218 -23.17 -11.73 -7.34
C LEU A 218 -24.31 -11.71 -6.31
N GLY A 219 -25.07 -10.62 -6.23
CA GLY A 219 -26.14 -10.44 -5.23
C GLY A 219 -25.61 -10.39 -3.81
N LEU A 220 -24.46 -9.71 -3.58
CA LEU A 220 -23.84 -9.63 -2.27
C LEU A 220 -24.44 -8.49 -1.45
N ASP A 221 -24.76 -8.79 -0.19
CA ASP A 221 -25.11 -7.77 0.79
C ASP A 221 -23.83 -7.07 1.28
N THR A 222 -23.76 -5.76 1.10
CA THR A 222 -22.65 -4.94 1.54
C THR A 222 -23.08 -4.01 2.67
N PRO A 223 -22.23 -3.79 3.69
CA PRO A 223 -22.55 -2.83 4.72
C PRO A 223 -22.57 -1.40 4.13
N SER A 224 -23.47 -0.58 4.66
CA SER A 224 -23.48 0.85 4.34
C SER A 224 -22.25 1.51 4.97
N LEU A 225 -21.29 1.89 4.15
CA LEU A 225 -20.05 2.57 4.58
C LEU A 225 -20.03 3.99 4.00
N ASP A 226 -19.74 4.95 4.87
CA ASP A 226 -19.47 6.32 4.42
C ASP A 226 -18.05 6.39 3.82
N THR A 227 -17.97 6.34 2.50
CA THR A 227 -16.71 6.45 1.74
C THR A 227 -16.35 7.89 1.36
N SER A 228 -17.18 8.88 1.74
CA SER A 228 -17.03 10.29 1.31
C SER A 228 -15.70 10.94 1.73
N LYS A 229 -15.05 10.43 2.78
CA LYS A 229 -13.79 10.95 3.33
C LYS A 229 -12.59 10.06 3.08
N ILE A 230 -12.71 9.00 2.29
CA ILE A 230 -11.63 8.04 2.04
C ILE A 230 -10.42 8.71 1.41
N THR A 231 -10.62 9.62 0.45
CA THR A 231 -9.55 10.35 -0.22
C THR A 231 -8.67 11.19 0.72
N ALA A 232 -9.16 11.52 1.91
CA ALA A 232 -8.37 12.22 2.92
C ALA A 232 -7.17 11.40 3.43
N PHE A 233 -7.21 10.07 3.26
CA PHE A 233 -6.14 9.15 3.63
C PHE A 233 -5.14 8.89 2.50
N PHE A 234 -5.41 9.36 1.30
CA PHE A 234 -4.52 9.18 0.16
C PHE A 234 -3.37 10.21 0.16
N PRO A 235 -2.26 9.94 -0.52
CA PRO A 235 -1.17 10.91 -0.63
C PRO A 235 -1.64 12.25 -1.21
N LYS A 236 -1.04 13.36 -0.77
CA LYS A 236 -1.43 14.72 -1.25
C LYS A 236 -1.37 14.87 -2.77
N ASN A 237 -0.48 14.14 -3.42
CA ASN A 237 -0.29 14.17 -4.87
C ASN A 237 -0.96 12.96 -5.57
N TRP A 238 -1.83 12.24 -4.85
CA TRP A 238 -2.54 11.13 -5.44
C TRP A 238 -3.48 11.60 -6.55
N GLN A 239 -3.44 10.89 -7.64
CA GLN A 239 -4.35 11.03 -8.77
C GLN A 239 -4.97 9.67 -9.04
N PRO A 240 -6.28 9.58 -9.31
CA PRO A 240 -6.89 8.31 -9.68
C PRO A 240 -6.21 7.75 -10.95
N PRO A 241 -5.96 6.44 -11.01
CA PRO A 241 -5.49 5.80 -12.23
C PRO A 241 -6.40 6.12 -13.41
N LEU A 242 -5.80 6.49 -14.54
CA LEU A 242 -6.54 6.71 -15.78
C LEU A 242 -6.76 5.38 -16.51
N PRO A 243 -7.90 5.18 -17.17
CA PRO A 243 -8.13 4.04 -18.04
C PRO A 243 -7.08 3.96 -19.17
N LEU A 244 -6.71 2.74 -19.56
CA LEU A 244 -5.72 2.54 -20.64
C LEU A 244 -6.07 3.27 -21.93
N LYS A 245 -7.34 3.29 -22.31
CA LYS A 245 -7.79 4.02 -23.50
C LYS A 245 -7.46 5.51 -23.48
N GLU A 246 -7.43 6.13 -22.30
CA GLU A 246 -7.07 7.54 -22.16
C GLU A 246 -5.56 7.77 -22.29
N ILE A 247 -4.75 6.74 -21.95
CA ILE A 247 -3.28 6.81 -21.99
C ILE A 247 -2.74 6.45 -23.38
N ILE A 248 -3.23 5.35 -23.96
CA ILE A 248 -2.70 4.79 -25.22
C ILE A 248 -3.56 5.12 -26.45
N GLY A 249 -4.69 5.81 -26.25
CA GLY A 249 -5.66 6.11 -27.29
C GLY A 249 -6.64 4.96 -27.55
N GLU A 250 -7.67 5.27 -28.34
CA GLU A 250 -8.70 4.31 -28.68
C GLU A 250 -8.19 3.22 -29.66
N TYR A 251 -8.90 2.09 -29.67
CA TYR A 251 -8.73 1.04 -30.66
C TYR A 251 -8.99 1.58 -32.09
N LYS A 252 -8.08 1.31 -33.03
CA LYS A 252 -8.12 1.80 -34.42
C LYS A 252 -8.09 0.67 -35.48
N GLY A 253 -8.64 -0.51 -35.15
CA GLY A 253 -8.81 -1.59 -36.13
C GLY A 253 -7.67 -2.60 -36.20
N ASP A 254 -6.62 -2.48 -35.38
CA ASP A 254 -5.58 -3.50 -35.20
C ASP A 254 -5.54 -3.93 -33.73
N GLU A 255 -6.12 -5.10 -33.44
CA GLU A 255 -6.22 -5.64 -32.08
C GLU A 255 -4.88 -6.06 -31.51
N THR A 256 -4.02 -6.61 -32.35
CA THR A 256 -2.66 -7.03 -31.95
C THR A 256 -1.87 -5.82 -31.49
N ASP A 257 -1.83 -4.74 -32.28
CA ASP A 257 -1.11 -3.50 -31.89
C ASP A 257 -1.73 -2.88 -30.63
N TYR A 258 -3.06 -2.92 -30.51
CA TYR A 258 -3.74 -2.39 -29.33
C TYR A 258 -3.35 -3.15 -28.05
N LEU A 259 -3.39 -4.49 -28.06
CA LEU A 259 -2.97 -5.32 -26.93
C LEU A 259 -1.49 -5.14 -26.59
N VAL A 260 -0.63 -5.04 -27.59
CA VAL A 260 0.79 -4.79 -27.37
C VAL A 260 1.03 -3.43 -26.71
N ARG A 261 0.28 -2.39 -27.09
CA ARG A 261 0.33 -1.08 -26.42
C ARG A 261 -0.18 -1.16 -24.99
N MET A 262 -1.25 -1.91 -24.71
CA MET A 262 -1.73 -2.15 -23.35
C MET A 262 -0.66 -2.82 -22.49
N ILE A 263 -0.08 -3.92 -22.97
CA ILE A 263 0.98 -4.67 -22.27
C ILE A 263 2.20 -3.77 -22.02
N SER A 264 2.62 -2.98 -23.01
CA SER A 264 3.75 -2.07 -22.87
C SER A 264 3.47 -0.95 -21.85
N GLN A 265 2.23 -0.48 -21.72
CA GLN A 265 1.87 0.50 -20.71
C GLN A 265 1.83 -0.12 -19.31
N ILE A 266 1.32 -1.35 -19.19
CA ILE A 266 1.30 -2.09 -17.92
C ILE A 266 2.73 -2.40 -17.45
N GLU A 267 3.66 -2.68 -18.36
CA GLU A 267 5.08 -2.87 -18.02
C GLU A 267 5.67 -1.63 -17.32
N LYS A 268 5.31 -0.42 -17.77
CA LYS A 268 5.76 0.83 -17.16
C LYS A 268 5.13 1.06 -15.79
N GLN A 269 3.83 0.77 -15.68
CA GLN A 269 3.07 1.00 -14.45
C GLN A 269 1.95 -0.06 -14.30
N PRO A 270 2.23 -1.17 -13.60
CA PRO A 270 1.24 -2.21 -13.34
C PRO A 270 0.23 -1.74 -12.30
N LEU A 271 -1.00 -1.45 -12.75
CA LEU A 271 -2.13 -1.05 -11.91
C LEU A 271 -3.27 -2.06 -12.06
N LEU A 272 -4.05 -2.27 -10.99
CA LEU A 272 -5.16 -3.23 -11.03
C LEU A 272 -6.22 -2.83 -12.07
N LEU A 273 -6.54 -1.54 -12.21
CA LEU A 273 -7.43 -1.05 -13.27
C LEU A 273 -6.98 -1.54 -14.66
N HIS A 274 -5.68 -1.39 -14.98
CA HIS A 274 -5.14 -1.80 -16.27
C HIS A 274 -5.19 -3.32 -16.48
N LEU A 275 -5.00 -4.11 -15.40
CA LEU A 275 -5.16 -5.56 -15.45
C LEU A 275 -6.60 -5.98 -15.76
N ILE A 276 -7.58 -5.31 -15.14
CA ILE A 276 -9.01 -5.55 -15.40
C ILE A 276 -9.35 -5.26 -16.86
N GLU A 277 -8.87 -4.12 -17.38
CA GLU A 277 -9.09 -3.73 -18.77
C GLU A 277 -8.42 -4.71 -19.75
N LEU A 278 -7.18 -5.13 -19.49
CA LEU A 278 -6.50 -6.13 -20.33
C LEU A 278 -7.22 -7.49 -20.29
N ALA A 279 -7.61 -7.98 -19.11
CA ALA A 279 -8.35 -9.24 -18.97
C ALA A 279 -9.69 -9.21 -19.72
N ARG A 280 -10.32 -8.04 -19.80
CA ARG A 280 -11.55 -7.83 -20.55
C ARG A 280 -11.32 -7.87 -22.08
N GLU A 281 -10.24 -7.25 -22.56
CA GLU A 281 -9.89 -7.28 -23.98
C GLU A 281 -9.49 -8.68 -24.44
N LEU A 282 -8.66 -9.40 -23.66
CA LEU A 282 -8.26 -10.78 -23.96
C LEU A 282 -9.44 -11.77 -24.10
N ARG A 283 -10.62 -11.44 -23.53
CA ARG A 283 -11.83 -12.27 -23.63
C ARG A 283 -12.64 -12.02 -24.90
N ARG A 284 -12.24 -11.12 -25.78
CA ARG A 284 -13.03 -10.76 -26.98
C ARG A 284 -12.85 -11.69 -28.17
N ASP A 285 -12.04 -12.75 -28.05
CA ASP A 285 -11.82 -13.77 -29.09
C ASP A 285 -11.44 -13.27 -30.51
N ALA A 286 -10.80 -12.11 -30.59
CA ALA A 286 -10.57 -11.45 -31.87
C ALA A 286 -9.08 -11.41 -32.27
N VAL A 287 -8.19 -12.01 -31.47
CA VAL A 287 -6.74 -11.88 -31.63
C VAL A 287 -6.13 -13.15 -32.19
N ASP A 288 -5.26 -13.01 -33.18
CA ASP A 288 -4.37 -14.07 -33.64
C ASP A 288 -3.21 -14.21 -32.63
N ASP A 289 -3.22 -15.31 -31.87
CA ASP A 289 -2.23 -15.58 -30.83
C ASP A 289 -0.81 -15.66 -31.39
N ASP A 290 -0.62 -16.24 -32.57
CA ASP A 290 0.69 -16.38 -33.21
C ASP A 290 1.23 -15.00 -33.62
N GLN A 291 0.40 -14.15 -34.21
CA GLN A 291 0.76 -12.79 -34.60
C GLN A 291 1.08 -11.93 -33.35
N LEU A 292 0.29 -12.08 -32.29
CA LEU A 292 0.53 -11.37 -31.01
C LEU A 292 1.86 -11.79 -30.40
N GLN A 293 2.15 -13.10 -30.33
CA GLN A 293 3.40 -13.64 -29.80
C GLN A 293 4.61 -13.12 -30.59
N GLN A 294 4.54 -13.17 -31.93
CA GLN A 294 5.61 -12.64 -32.77
C GLN A 294 5.85 -11.15 -32.51
N THR A 295 4.79 -10.35 -32.47
CA THR A 295 4.91 -8.89 -32.25
C THR A 295 5.47 -8.57 -30.84
N LEU A 296 5.07 -9.34 -29.83
CA LEU A 296 5.60 -9.21 -28.47
C LEU A 296 7.10 -9.60 -28.40
N ASP A 297 7.52 -10.61 -29.15
CA ASP A 297 8.94 -11.01 -29.21
C ASP A 297 9.79 -9.94 -29.89
N GLU A 298 9.35 -9.40 -31.03
CA GLU A 298 10.01 -8.30 -31.73
C GLU A 298 10.19 -7.06 -30.82
N LYS A 299 9.20 -6.76 -29.98
CA LYS A 299 9.24 -5.66 -28.99
C LYS A 299 9.93 -6.04 -27.67
N LYS A 300 10.43 -7.29 -27.52
CA LYS A 300 11.07 -7.82 -26.31
C LYS A 300 10.15 -7.85 -25.08
N LEU A 301 8.86 -7.91 -25.27
CA LEU A 301 7.82 -7.95 -24.24
C LEU A 301 7.33 -9.37 -23.94
N LEU A 302 7.69 -10.39 -24.73
CA LEU A 302 7.15 -11.75 -24.64
C LEU A 302 7.29 -12.35 -23.23
N LYS A 303 8.48 -12.24 -22.62
CA LYS A 303 8.73 -12.76 -21.27
C LYS A 303 7.91 -12.03 -20.21
N TYR A 304 7.77 -10.71 -20.35
CA TYR A 304 6.96 -9.91 -19.44
C TYR A 304 5.48 -10.27 -19.59
N ALA A 305 4.99 -10.44 -20.81
CA ALA A 305 3.60 -10.84 -21.09
C ALA A 305 3.25 -12.19 -20.47
N SER A 306 4.16 -13.20 -20.53
CA SER A 306 3.97 -14.49 -19.83
C SER A 306 3.87 -14.32 -18.30
N CYS A 307 4.68 -13.45 -17.69
CA CYS A 307 4.55 -13.12 -16.28
C CYS A 307 3.21 -12.41 -15.98
N LEU A 308 2.77 -11.57 -16.91
CA LEU A 308 1.51 -10.84 -16.79
C LEU A 308 0.30 -11.77 -16.85
N MET A 309 0.34 -12.85 -17.67
CA MET A 309 -0.72 -13.88 -17.67
C MET A 309 -0.89 -14.51 -16.29
N GLN A 310 0.21 -14.82 -15.59
CA GLN A 310 0.16 -15.32 -14.21
C GLN A 310 -0.52 -14.32 -13.26
N ILE A 311 -0.20 -13.06 -13.38
CA ILE A 311 -0.82 -12.00 -12.55
C ILE A 311 -2.31 -11.83 -12.87
N LEU A 312 -2.69 -11.90 -14.15
CA LEU A 312 -4.10 -11.85 -14.56
C LEU A 312 -4.89 -13.04 -14.02
N GLN A 313 -4.29 -14.24 -14.01
CA GLN A 313 -4.91 -15.41 -13.38
C GLN A 313 -5.15 -15.19 -11.88
N GLU A 314 -4.21 -14.59 -11.17
CA GLU A 314 -4.31 -14.34 -9.74
C GLU A 314 -5.31 -13.22 -9.39
N GLN A 315 -5.27 -12.11 -10.12
CA GLN A 315 -6.00 -10.88 -9.76
C GLN A 315 -7.39 -10.78 -10.41
N THR A 316 -7.57 -11.39 -11.57
CA THR A 316 -8.82 -11.30 -12.35
C THR A 316 -9.46 -12.66 -12.62
N LEU A 317 -8.84 -13.74 -12.13
CA LEU A 317 -9.25 -15.12 -12.40
C LEU A 317 -9.39 -15.40 -13.91
N LEU A 318 -8.48 -14.86 -14.75
CA LEU A 318 -8.46 -15.12 -16.19
C LEU A 318 -8.19 -16.62 -16.42
N GLU A 319 -9.02 -17.25 -17.23
CA GLU A 319 -8.87 -18.67 -17.60
C GLU A 319 -7.80 -18.87 -18.67
N GLU A 320 -7.12 -20.02 -18.65
CA GLU A 320 -6.07 -20.38 -19.59
C GLU A 320 -6.52 -20.31 -21.06
N GLY A 321 -7.80 -20.60 -21.35
CA GLY A 321 -8.34 -20.53 -22.71
C GLY A 321 -8.41 -19.11 -23.30
N TYR A 322 -8.21 -18.09 -22.50
CA TYR A 322 -8.12 -16.68 -22.96
C TYR A 322 -6.71 -16.10 -22.86
N MET A 323 -5.71 -16.96 -22.58
CA MET A 323 -4.32 -16.53 -22.47
C MET A 323 -3.58 -16.80 -23.78
N PRO A 324 -3.14 -15.78 -24.52
CA PRO A 324 -2.36 -15.97 -25.73
C PRO A 324 -0.96 -16.53 -25.48
N LEU A 325 -0.53 -16.60 -24.22
CA LEU A 325 0.76 -17.06 -23.75
C LEU A 325 0.62 -17.92 -22.50
N PRO A 326 1.45 -18.95 -22.32
CA PRO A 326 1.46 -19.70 -21.06
C PRO A 326 1.89 -18.80 -19.89
N PRO A 327 1.23 -18.92 -18.72
CA PRO A 327 1.60 -18.17 -17.55
C PRO A 327 2.98 -18.58 -17.03
N SER A 328 3.73 -17.62 -16.48
CA SER A 328 5.07 -17.85 -15.92
C SER A 328 5.18 -17.23 -14.53
N ASP A 329 5.50 -18.05 -13.51
CA ASP A 329 5.79 -17.56 -12.15
C ASP A 329 7.30 -17.58 -11.89
N ASN A 330 7.91 -16.42 -11.97
CA ASN A 330 9.35 -16.23 -11.80
C ASN A 330 9.67 -14.98 -10.96
N ARG A 331 10.93 -14.53 -10.98
CA ARG A 331 11.37 -13.33 -10.23
C ARG A 331 10.63 -12.05 -10.67
N GLU A 332 10.35 -11.92 -11.98
CA GLU A 332 9.66 -10.76 -12.52
C GLU A 332 8.18 -10.77 -12.10
N THR A 333 7.51 -11.91 -12.13
CA THR A 333 6.14 -12.05 -11.62
C THR A 333 6.03 -11.64 -10.16
N ARG A 334 7.00 -12.04 -9.33
CA ARG A 334 7.07 -11.60 -7.92
C ARG A 334 7.26 -10.09 -7.79
N ARG A 335 8.03 -9.47 -8.69
CA ARG A 335 8.21 -8.01 -8.74
C ARG A 335 6.91 -7.31 -9.11
N ILE A 336 6.21 -7.76 -10.15
CA ILE A 336 4.92 -7.20 -10.58
C ILE A 336 3.90 -7.30 -9.44
N ARG A 337 3.78 -8.47 -8.82
CA ARG A 337 2.89 -8.69 -7.66
C ARG A 337 3.15 -7.70 -6.54
N LYS A 338 4.42 -7.49 -6.18
CA LYS A 338 4.81 -6.47 -5.19
C LYS A 338 4.45 -5.05 -5.60
N LEU A 339 4.60 -4.67 -6.86
CA LEU A 339 4.27 -3.34 -7.33
C LEU A 339 2.77 -3.07 -7.21
N ILE A 340 1.93 -4.02 -7.59
CA ILE A 340 0.47 -3.92 -7.45
C ILE A 340 0.07 -3.80 -5.97
N MET A 341 0.66 -4.60 -5.08
CA MET A 341 0.36 -4.59 -3.65
C MET A 341 0.89 -3.35 -2.92
N ASN A 342 1.93 -2.70 -3.43
CA ASN A 342 2.66 -1.66 -2.70
C ASN A 342 2.45 -0.25 -3.22
N HIS A 343 1.76 -0.04 -4.33
CA HIS A 343 1.64 1.32 -4.87
C HIS A 343 0.65 2.20 -4.09
N LEU A 344 -0.14 1.63 -3.18
CA LEU A 344 -0.97 2.34 -2.22
C LEU A 344 -0.20 2.95 -1.03
N LYS A 345 1.11 2.82 -0.98
CA LYS A 345 1.88 3.42 0.11
C LYS A 345 1.72 4.93 0.14
N ILE A 346 1.49 5.46 1.36
CA ILE A 346 1.37 6.89 1.61
C ILE A 346 2.63 7.63 1.20
#